data_23ff15f486804130380e7a5d7f5d44ff
#
_entry.id   23ff15f486804130380e7a5d7f5d44ff
#
_cell.length_a   1.000
_cell.length_b   1.000
_cell.length_c   1.000
_cell.angle_alpha   90.00
_cell.angle_beta   90.00
_cell.angle_gamma   90.00
#
_symmetry.space_group_name_H-M   'P 1'
#
loop_
_entity.id
_entity.type
_entity.pdbx_description
1 polymer ?
#
loop_
_entity_poly.entity_id
_entity_poly.type
_entity_poly.pdbx_seq_one_letter_code
_entity_poly.pdbx_strand_id
1 'polypeptide(L)'
;SEVTAQVLGDRERLGAALKGIVLASAKTSFFAGADLKATMRLTPADAPNAFGEIERMKKHFRTLETLGIPVVACLNGAALGGGWEVALVAHYRIAVADPKIQFGLPEVTLGLMPGATGVTKMTRLLGLMGAQPYILEGKLFNPAEALELQLVHELVATRDQLLPAALAHIATHPHAVQPWDDKNYKMPGG
;
A
#
# COMPACT_ATOMS: atom_id res chain seq x y z
N SER A 1 -9.76 1.82 10.19
CA SER A 1 -10.11 2.19 11.58
C SER A 1 -10.16 0.98 12.50
N GLU A 2 -11.08 0.05 12.33
CA GLU A 2 -11.19 -1.15 13.19
C GLU A 2 -9.95 -2.04 13.10
N VAL A 3 -9.47 -2.33 11.89
CA VAL A 3 -8.25 -3.13 11.68
C VAL A 3 -7.04 -2.53 12.39
N THR A 4 -6.85 -1.22 12.31
CA THR A 4 -5.70 -0.58 12.98
C THR A 4 -5.86 -0.60 14.50
N ALA A 5 -7.07 -0.40 15.03
CA ALA A 5 -7.34 -0.51 16.46
C ALA A 5 -7.09 -1.94 16.96
N GLN A 6 -7.50 -2.95 16.20
CA GLN A 6 -7.21 -4.35 16.52
C GLN A 6 -5.71 -4.66 16.50
N VAL A 7 -4.98 -4.18 15.49
CA VAL A 7 -3.52 -4.35 15.42
C VAL A 7 -2.82 -3.72 16.63
N LEU A 8 -3.23 -2.53 17.05
CA LEU A 8 -2.67 -1.87 18.23
C LEU A 8 -3.01 -2.63 19.52
N GLY A 9 -4.25 -3.08 19.67
CA GLY A 9 -4.67 -3.91 20.81
C GLY A 9 -3.93 -5.25 20.84
N ASP A 10 -3.73 -5.90 19.70
CA ASP A 10 -2.93 -7.12 19.60
C ASP A 10 -1.45 -6.86 19.92
N ARG A 11 -0.90 -5.70 19.52
CA ARG A 11 0.46 -5.32 19.88
C ARG A 11 0.63 -5.14 21.39
N GLU A 12 -0.31 -4.49 22.06
CA GLU A 12 -0.30 -4.35 23.51
C GLU A 12 -0.40 -5.71 24.20
N ARG A 13 -1.31 -6.57 23.74
CA ARG A 13 -1.54 -7.90 24.28
C ARG A 13 -0.39 -8.87 24.05
N LEU A 14 0.18 -8.89 22.84
CA LEU A 14 1.20 -9.85 22.41
C LEU A 14 2.63 -9.34 22.67
N GLY A 15 2.83 -8.03 22.78
CA GLY A 15 4.13 -7.42 23.01
C GLY A 15 5.18 -7.95 22.01
N ALA A 16 6.30 -8.45 22.55
CA ALA A 16 7.40 -9.00 21.76
C ALA A 16 7.08 -10.31 21.00
N ALA A 17 5.94 -10.94 21.26
CA ALA A 17 5.50 -12.12 20.52
C ALA A 17 4.95 -11.76 19.13
N LEU A 18 4.47 -10.53 18.90
CA LEU A 18 4.05 -10.05 17.59
C LEU A 18 5.29 -9.77 16.73
N LYS A 19 5.52 -10.60 15.72
CA LYS A 19 6.71 -10.54 14.86
C LYS A 19 6.51 -9.76 13.56
N GLY A 20 5.28 -9.61 13.10
CA GLY A 20 4.94 -8.89 11.88
C GLY A 20 3.47 -8.93 11.58
N ILE A 21 3.06 -8.27 10.52
CA ILE A 21 1.68 -8.16 10.05
C ILE A 21 1.62 -8.54 8.58
N VAL A 22 0.62 -9.35 8.21
CA VAL A 22 0.34 -9.68 6.82
C VAL A 22 -0.98 -9.03 6.41
N LEU A 23 -0.93 -8.19 5.38
CA LEU A 23 -2.10 -7.63 4.71
C LEU A 23 -2.48 -8.54 3.54
N ALA A 24 -3.59 -9.24 3.66
CA ALA A 24 -4.09 -10.16 2.65
C ALA A 24 -5.57 -9.96 2.39
N SER A 25 -6.03 -10.33 1.20
CA SER A 25 -7.44 -10.25 0.82
C SER A 25 -8.02 -11.66 0.61
N ALA A 26 -9.21 -11.90 1.15
CA ALA A 26 -9.97 -13.12 0.87
C ALA A 26 -10.67 -13.10 -0.51
N LYS A 27 -10.73 -11.94 -1.17
CA LYS A 27 -11.35 -11.74 -2.48
C LYS A 27 -10.42 -12.16 -3.62
N THR A 28 -10.91 -12.10 -4.85
CA THR A 28 -10.11 -12.31 -6.07
C THR A 28 -9.18 -11.12 -6.37
N SER A 29 -9.54 -9.90 -5.97
CA SER A 29 -8.68 -8.72 -5.98
C SER A 29 -8.06 -8.50 -4.60
N PHE A 30 -6.90 -7.83 -4.56
CA PHE A 30 -6.36 -7.35 -3.28
C PHE A 30 -7.25 -6.26 -2.72
N PHE A 31 -7.36 -5.15 -3.44
CA PHE A 31 -8.29 -4.09 -3.11
C PHE A 31 -8.46 -3.16 -4.33
N ALA A 32 -9.69 -3.02 -4.83
CA ALA A 32 -9.97 -2.29 -6.06
C ALA A 32 -10.36 -0.80 -5.84
N GLY A 33 -9.91 -0.20 -4.74
CA GLY A 33 -10.12 1.21 -4.47
C GLY A 33 -11.41 1.54 -3.70
N ALA A 34 -11.70 2.84 -3.58
CA ALA A 34 -12.87 3.37 -2.87
C ALA A 34 -14.17 3.11 -3.66
N ASP A 35 -15.29 3.18 -2.96
CA ASP A 35 -16.60 3.18 -3.61
C ASP A 35 -16.81 4.49 -4.40
N LEU A 36 -16.56 4.42 -5.71
CA LEU A 36 -16.71 5.56 -6.61
C LEU A 36 -18.13 6.13 -6.59
N LYS A 37 -19.17 5.29 -6.41
CA LYS A 37 -20.56 5.75 -6.35
C LYS A 37 -20.79 6.58 -5.10
N ALA A 38 -20.21 6.20 -3.97
CA ALA A 38 -20.27 7.00 -2.74
C ALA A 38 -19.50 8.31 -2.92
N THR A 39 -18.30 8.28 -3.49
CA THR A 39 -17.48 9.47 -3.76
C THR A 39 -18.19 10.47 -4.69
N MET A 40 -18.84 9.99 -5.74
CA MET A 40 -19.59 10.87 -6.68
C MET A 40 -20.82 11.53 -6.07
N ARG A 41 -21.31 11.09 -4.92
CA ARG A 41 -22.44 11.70 -4.20
C ARG A 41 -22.00 12.80 -3.24
N LEU A 42 -20.71 12.96 -3.00
CA LEU A 42 -20.19 14.00 -2.13
C LEU A 42 -20.49 15.37 -2.73
N THR A 43 -20.88 16.29 -1.87
CA THR A 43 -21.12 17.70 -2.17
C THR A 43 -20.07 18.56 -1.49
N PRO A 44 -19.91 19.84 -1.84
CA PRO A 44 -19.01 20.73 -1.12
C PRO A 44 -19.27 20.80 0.40
N ALA A 45 -20.50 20.56 0.84
CA ALA A 45 -20.86 20.53 2.26
C ALA A 45 -20.24 19.35 3.01
N ASP A 46 -19.94 18.26 2.31
CA ASP A 46 -19.34 17.05 2.89
C ASP A 46 -17.80 17.15 3.00
N ALA A 47 -17.19 18.16 2.40
CA ALA A 47 -15.73 18.30 2.31
C ALA A 47 -15.02 18.27 3.68
N PRO A 48 -15.49 18.93 4.76
CA PRO A 48 -14.82 18.85 6.06
C PRO A 48 -14.82 17.43 6.64
N ASN A 49 -15.92 16.70 6.49
CA ASN A 49 -16.02 15.32 6.97
C ASN A 49 -15.12 14.38 6.16
N ALA A 50 -15.17 14.47 4.83
CA ALA A 50 -14.33 13.69 3.94
C ALA A 50 -12.83 13.93 4.21
N PHE A 51 -12.44 15.17 4.40
CA PHE A 51 -11.08 15.54 4.79
C PHE A 51 -10.68 14.89 6.12
N GLY A 52 -11.54 14.99 7.14
CA GLY A 52 -11.30 14.38 8.46
C GLY A 52 -11.15 12.86 8.40
N GLU A 53 -11.90 12.19 7.53
CA GLU A 53 -11.78 10.74 7.32
C GLU A 53 -10.47 10.35 6.64
N ILE A 54 -10.06 11.10 5.61
CA ILE A 54 -8.79 10.89 4.92
C ILE A 54 -7.62 11.10 5.89
N GLU A 55 -7.64 12.16 6.69
CA GLU A 55 -6.58 12.44 7.67
C GLU A 55 -6.50 11.33 8.76
N ARG A 56 -7.64 10.80 9.21
CA ARG A 56 -7.67 9.64 10.11
C ARG A 56 -7.04 8.42 9.44
N MET A 57 -7.38 8.15 8.18
CA MET A 57 -6.81 7.04 7.42
C MET A 57 -5.29 7.17 7.27
N LYS A 58 -4.78 8.36 6.94
CA LYS A 58 -3.34 8.65 6.86
C LYS A 58 -2.64 8.38 8.19
N LYS A 59 -3.23 8.77 9.31
CA LYS A 59 -2.71 8.47 10.65
C LYS A 59 -2.62 6.96 10.90
N HIS A 60 -3.65 6.21 10.52
CA HIS A 60 -3.63 4.74 10.65
C HIS A 60 -2.55 4.10 9.76
N PHE A 61 -2.39 4.58 8.54
CA PHE A 61 -1.31 4.13 7.65
C PHE A 61 0.05 4.40 8.27
N ARG A 62 0.25 5.62 8.78
CA ARG A 62 1.52 5.98 9.42
C ARG A 62 1.79 5.15 10.67
N THR A 63 0.77 4.84 11.45
CA THR A 63 0.91 3.93 12.60
C THR A 63 1.45 2.56 12.19
N LEU A 64 0.91 1.96 11.11
CA LEU A 64 1.39 0.68 10.60
C LEU A 64 2.84 0.76 10.11
N GLU A 65 3.22 1.84 9.43
CA GLU A 65 4.58 2.05 8.92
C GLU A 65 5.63 2.20 10.02
N THR A 66 5.24 2.70 11.19
CA THR A 66 6.15 3.01 12.30
C THR A 66 6.10 2.01 13.43
N LEU A 67 5.51 0.84 13.23
CA LEU A 67 5.44 -0.21 14.24
C LEU A 67 6.82 -0.78 14.63
N GLY A 68 7.82 -0.62 13.78
CA GLY A 68 9.16 -1.20 13.96
C GLY A 68 9.25 -2.70 13.68
N ILE A 69 8.13 -3.32 13.29
CA ILE A 69 8.04 -4.71 12.84
C ILE A 69 7.57 -4.75 11.38
N PRO A 70 7.90 -5.79 10.60
CA PRO A 70 7.52 -5.87 9.20
C PRO A 70 6.01 -5.94 9.00
N VAL A 71 5.52 -5.13 8.07
CA VAL A 71 4.19 -5.23 7.48
C VAL A 71 4.37 -5.70 6.05
N VAL A 72 3.76 -6.82 5.68
CA VAL A 72 3.89 -7.44 4.35
C VAL A 72 2.55 -7.45 3.65
N ALA A 73 2.49 -6.94 2.42
CA ALA A 73 1.30 -7.01 1.59
C ALA A 73 1.37 -8.19 0.61
N CYS A 74 0.35 -9.04 0.63
CA CYS A 74 0.15 -10.18 -0.25
C CYS A 74 -0.82 -9.82 -1.38
N LEU A 75 -0.28 -9.42 -2.53
CA LEU A 75 -1.04 -8.91 -3.68
C LEU A 75 -1.53 -10.07 -4.55
N ASN A 76 -2.69 -10.59 -4.21
CA ASN A 76 -3.31 -11.74 -4.88
C ASN A 76 -4.11 -11.38 -6.13
N GLY A 77 -4.23 -10.12 -6.46
CA GLY A 77 -5.01 -9.59 -7.57
C GLY A 77 -4.89 -8.07 -7.65
N ALA A 78 -5.76 -7.43 -8.41
CA ALA A 78 -5.71 -5.99 -8.64
C ALA A 78 -5.66 -5.17 -7.35
N ALA A 79 -4.79 -4.14 -7.34
CA ALA A 79 -4.67 -3.14 -6.31
C ALA A 79 -4.68 -1.75 -6.96
N LEU A 80 -5.84 -1.08 -6.96
CA LEU A 80 -6.06 0.15 -7.70
C LEU A 80 -6.48 1.29 -6.76
N GLY A 81 -6.00 2.50 -7.04
CA GLY A 81 -6.33 3.68 -6.26
C GLY A 81 -5.99 3.49 -4.78
N GLY A 82 -6.94 3.74 -3.90
CA GLY A 82 -6.78 3.49 -2.45
C GLY A 82 -6.30 2.09 -2.13
N GLY A 83 -6.56 1.10 -2.99
CA GLY A 83 -6.04 -0.27 -2.82
C GLY A 83 -4.52 -0.34 -3.00
N TRP A 84 -3.99 0.39 -3.96
CA TRP A 84 -2.54 0.53 -4.12
C TRP A 84 -1.93 1.38 -2.98
N GLU A 85 -2.63 2.41 -2.53
CA GLU A 85 -2.20 3.20 -1.36
C GLU A 85 -2.06 2.34 -0.10
N VAL A 86 -2.98 1.39 0.13
CA VAL A 86 -2.88 0.39 1.21
C VAL A 86 -1.67 -0.53 1.00
N ALA A 87 -1.43 -1.01 -0.23
CA ALA A 87 -0.25 -1.83 -0.52
C ALA A 87 1.06 -1.09 -0.22
N LEU A 88 1.12 0.21 -0.51
CA LEU A 88 2.27 1.07 -0.24
C LEU A 88 2.51 1.36 1.25
N VAL A 89 1.59 1.02 2.14
CA VAL A 89 1.81 1.06 3.60
C VAL A 89 2.77 -0.04 4.04
N ALA A 90 2.75 -1.19 3.35
CA ALA A 90 3.58 -2.32 3.69
C ALA A 90 5.07 -2.04 3.41
N HIS A 91 5.93 -2.55 4.30
CA HIS A 91 7.38 -2.51 4.12
C HIS A 91 7.84 -3.45 3.00
N TYR A 92 7.14 -4.56 2.84
CA TYR A 92 7.42 -5.56 1.81
C TYR A 92 6.14 -5.92 1.06
N ARG A 93 6.21 -6.06 -0.25
CA ARG A 93 5.09 -6.37 -1.13
C ARG A 93 5.44 -7.57 -1.97
N ILE A 94 4.59 -8.61 -1.89
CA ILE A 94 4.71 -9.85 -2.66
C ILE A 94 3.50 -9.94 -3.57
N ALA A 95 3.69 -10.25 -4.83
CA ALA A 95 2.59 -10.35 -5.80
C ALA A 95 2.58 -11.70 -6.53
N VAL A 96 1.40 -12.12 -6.98
CA VAL A 96 1.27 -13.23 -7.92
C VAL A 96 1.76 -12.78 -9.29
N ALA A 97 2.57 -13.61 -9.95
CA ALA A 97 3.16 -13.34 -11.27
C ALA A 97 2.14 -13.55 -12.41
N ASP A 98 0.97 -12.92 -12.31
CA ASP A 98 -0.06 -12.96 -13.36
C ASP A 98 -0.07 -11.61 -14.11
N PRO A 99 0.26 -11.57 -15.43
CA PRO A 99 0.31 -10.35 -16.20
C PRO A 99 -1.05 -9.64 -16.36
N LYS A 100 -2.17 -10.32 -16.02
CA LYS A 100 -3.51 -9.72 -16.03
C LYS A 100 -3.79 -8.88 -14.77
N ILE A 101 -3.01 -9.06 -13.72
CA ILE A 101 -3.13 -8.25 -12.51
C ILE A 101 -2.64 -6.83 -12.81
N GLN A 102 -3.38 -5.85 -12.33
CA GLN A 102 -3.06 -4.44 -12.51
C GLN A 102 -2.94 -3.73 -11.18
N PHE A 103 -1.92 -2.91 -11.08
CA PHE A 103 -1.64 -2.01 -9.96
C PHE A 103 -1.59 -0.56 -10.44
N GLY A 104 -1.86 0.39 -9.57
CA GLY A 104 -1.66 1.80 -9.86
C GLY A 104 -2.67 2.74 -9.24
N LEU A 105 -2.56 4.00 -9.64
CA LEU A 105 -3.34 5.14 -9.15
C LEU A 105 -4.11 5.78 -10.30
N PRO A 106 -5.25 5.20 -10.73
CA PRO A 106 -6.02 5.69 -11.88
C PRO A 106 -6.90 6.91 -11.57
N GLU A 107 -6.82 7.50 -10.38
CA GLU A 107 -7.70 8.57 -9.91
C GLU A 107 -7.79 9.73 -10.89
N VAL A 108 -6.69 10.13 -11.53
CA VAL A 108 -6.66 11.24 -12.51
C VAL A 108 -7.58 11.00 -13.70
N THR A 109 -7.76 9.74 -14.12
CA THR A 109 -8.67 9.39 -15.23
C THR A 109 -10.15 9.61 -14.88
N LEU A 110 -10.44 9.82 -13.60
CA LEU A 110 -11.75 10.09 -13.04
C LEU A 110 -11.90 11.57 -12.58
N GLY A 111 -10.92 12.42 -12.89
CA GLY A 111 -10.89 13.80 -12.41
C GLY A 111 -10.61 13.93 -10.91
N LEU A 112 -10.02 12.90 -10.30
CA LEU A 112 -9.67 12.86 -8.88
C LEU A 112 -8.15 12.84 -8.70
N MET A 113 -7.71 12.92 -7.44
CA MET A 113 -6.32 12.69 -7.04
C MET A 113 -6.24 11.56 -6.00
N PRO A 114 -5.13 10.81 -5.95
CA PRO A 114 -4.90 9.86 -4.87
C PRO A 114 -4.94 10.58 -3.52
N GLY A 115 -5.90 10.19 -2.65
CA GLY A 115 -6.26 10.99 -1.48
C GLY A 115 -5.50 10.63 -0.20
N ALA A 116 -5.01 9.39 -0.07
CA ALA A 116 -4.44 8.95 1.19
C ALA A 116 -2.93 9.21 1.28
N THR A 117 -2.11 8.55 0.51
CA THR A 117 -0.65 8.72 0.57
C THR A 117 0.05 8.39 -0.75
N GLY A 118 -0.71 8.03 -1.79
CA GLY A 118 -0.21 7.51 -3.05
C GLY A 118 0.76 8.46 -3.75
N VAL A 119 0.39 9.74 -3.88
CA VAL A 119 1.25 10.76 -4.50
C VAL A 119 2.61 10.82 -3.79
N THR A 120 2.60 10.97 -2.48
CA THR A 120 3.82 11.11 -1.68
C THR A 120 4.70 9.86 -1.75
N LYS A 121 4.10 8.67 -1.62
CA LYS A 121 4.86 7.41 -1.60
C LYS A 121 5.42 7.05 -2.97
N MET A 122 4.62 7.18 -4.03
CA MET A 122 5.12 6.94 -5.39
C MET A 122 6.27 7.88 -5.73
N THR A 123 6.15 9.17 -5.38
CA THR A 123 7.24 10.13 -5.57
C THR A 123 8.49 9.78 -4.76
N ARG A 124 8.33 9.34 -3.53
CA ARG A 124 9.46 8.91 -2.69
C ARG A 124 10.13 7.66 -3.25
N LEU A 125 9.37 6.69 -3.77
CA LEU A 125 9.92 5.45 -4.28
C LEU A 125 10.56 5.60 -5.68
N LEU A 126 9.97 6.39 -6.56
CA LEU A 126 10.37 6.49 -7.97
C LEU A 126 11.08 7.80 -8.32
N GLY A 127 11.12 8.76 -7.40
CA GLY A 127 11.50 10.13 -7.72
C GLY A 127 10.41 10.90 -8.46
N LEU A 128 10.59 12.21 -8.59
CA LEU A 128 9.57 13.08 -9.16
C LEU A 128 9.23 12.71 -10.61
N MET A 129 10.26 12.54 -11.45
CA MET A 129 10.07 12.22 -12.86
C MET A 129 9.59 10.78 -13.09
N GLY A 130 10.10 9.82 -12.29
CA GLY A 130 9.69 8.42 -12.39
C GLY A 130 8.25 8.19 -11.96
N ALA A 131 7.72 8.96 -11.02
CA ALA A 131 6.36 8.86 -10.54
C ALA A 131 5.32 9.52 -11.46
N GLN A 132 5.75 10.46 -12.31
CA GLN A 132 4.88 11.28 -13.16
C GLN A 132 3.88 10.47 -13.99
N PRO A 133 4.25 9.44 -14.76
CA PRO A 133 3.29 8.69 -15.60
C PRO A 133 2.19 8.03 -14.76
N TYR A 134 2.54 7.56 -13.57
CA TYR A 134 1.62 6.83 -12.69
C TYR A 134 0.65 7.73 -11.94
N ILE A 135 1.04 8.97 -11.65
CA ILE A 135 0.23 9.93 -10.90
C ILE A 135 -0.56 10.84 -11.84
N LEU A 136 0.08 11.38 -12.89
CA LEU A 136 -0.53 12.40 -13.76
C LEU A 136 -1.27 11.83 -14.96
N GLU A 137 -0.88 10.62 -15.41
CA GLU A 137 -1.51 9.96 -16.56
C GLU A 137 -2.37 8.75 -16.11
N GLY A 138 -2.25 8.33 -14.85
CA GLY A 138 -2.96 7.16 -14.32
C GLY A 138 -2.50 5.85 -14.94
N LYS A 139 -1.23 5.79 -15.42
CA LYS A 139 -0.67 4.58 -16.01
C LYS A 139 -0.72 3.43 -15.00
N LEU A 140 -1.28 2.31 -15.43
CA LEU A 140 -1.28 1.07 -14.67
C LEU A 140 -0.05 0.24 -15.03
N PHE A 141 0.33 -0.67 -14.15
CA PHE A 141 1.45 -1.57 -14.31
C PHE A 141 1.12 -2.97 -13.78
N ASN A 142 1.70 -3.99 -14.39
CA ASN A 142 1.54 -5.38 -13.98
C ASN A 142 2.59 -5.79 -12.92
N PRO A 143 2.50 -7.01 -12.33
CA PRO A 143 3.45 -7.46 -11.32
C PRO A 143 4.91 -7.48 -11.76
N ALA A 144 5.20 -7.82 -13.02
CA ALA A 144 6.57 -7.84 -13.54
C ALA A 144 7.15 -6.41 -13.63
N GLU A 145 6.37 -5.47 -14.18
CA GLU A 145 6.75 -4.05 -14.21
C GLU A 145 6.90 -3.49 -12.79
N ALA A 146 6.02 -3.89 -11.85
CA ALA A 146 6.13 -3.47 -10.45
C ALA A 146 7.41 -3.97 -9.77
N LEU A 147 7.88 -5.18 -10.12
CA LEU A 147 9.15 -5.71 -9.65
C LEU A 147 10.33 -4.92 -10.22
N GLU A 148 10.34 -4.64 -11.52
CA GLU A 148 11.37 -3.83 -12.18
C GLU A 148 11.46 -2.42 -11.57
N LEU A 149 10.32 -1.82 -11.23
CA LEU A 149 10.21 -0.52 -10.57
C LEU A 149 10.53 -0.58 -9.06
N GLN A 150 10.81 -1.74 -8.50
CA GLN A 150 10.99 -1.96 -7.06
C GLN A 150 9.77 -1.54 -6.21
N LEU A 151 8.60 -1.47 -6.83
CA LEU A 151 7.33 -1.23 -6.17
C LEU A 151 6.74 -2.52 -5.57
N VAL A 152 7.13 -3.69 -6.11
CA VAL A 152 6.95 -5.03 -5.56
C VAL A 152 8.34 -5.63 -5.38
N HIS A 153 8.52 -6.45 -4.35
CA HIS A 153 9.84 -6.96 -3.96
C HIS A 153 10.02 -8.45 -4.32
N GLU A 154 8.93 -9.16 -4.48
CA GLU A 154 8.93 -10.60 -4.76
C GLU A 154 7.72 -10.99 -5.59
N LEU A 155 7.91 -11.91 -6.53
CA LEU A 155 6.84 -12.55 -7.29
C LEU A 155 6.76 -14.03 -6.93
N VAL A 156 5.53 -14.51 -6.77
CA VAL A 156 5.22 -15.93 -6.56
C VAL A 156 4.33 -16.45 -7.69
N ALA A 157 4.41 -17.73 -8.00
CA ALA A 157 3.66 -18.31 -9.11
C ALA A 157 2.14 -18.40 -8.83
N THR A 158 1.77 -18.64 -7.57
CA THR A 158 0.37 -18.87 -7.20
C THR A 158 -0.02 -18.12 -5.93
N ARG A 159 -1.32 -17.90 -5.75
CA ARG A 159 -1.88 -17.25 -4.56
C ARG A 159 -1.49 -17.96 -3.24
N ASP A 160 -1.46 -19.29 -3.25
CA ASP A 160 -1.18 -20.08 -2.05
C ASP A 160 0.25 -19.90 -1.53
N GLN A 161 1.16 -19.44 -2.39
CA GLN A 161 2.55 -19.14 -2.04
C GLN A 161 2.73 -17.78 -1.34
N LEU A 162 1.76 -16.86 -1.44
CA LEU A 162 1.86 -15.52 -0.87
C LEU A 162 2.07 -15.54 0.65
N LEU A 163 1.23 -16.26 1.38
CA LEU A 163 1.33 -16.31 2.85
C LEU A 163 2.61 -17.01 3.32
N PRO A 164 3.02 -18.17 2.80
CA PRO A 164 4.32 -18.74 3.12
C PRO A 164 5.51 -17.81 2.87
N ALA A 165 5.53 -17.11 1.74
CA ALA A 165 6.59 -16.14 1.43
C ALA A 165 6.58 -14.95 2.41
N ALA A 166 5.40 -14.41 2.75
CA ALA A 166 5.28 -13.34 3.73
C ALA A 166 5.78 -13.76 5.12
N LEU A 167 5.44 -14.96 5.57
CA LEU A 167 5.91 -15.50 6.86
C LEU A 167 7.42 -15.73 6.86
N ALA A 168 7.99 -16.22 5.76
CA ALA A 168 9.42 -16.38 5.60
C ALA A 168 10.17 -15.04 5.67
N HIS A 169 9.63 -13.99 5.00
CA HIS A 169 10.19 -12.65 5.08
C HIS A 169 10.15 -12.11 6.52
N ILE A 170 9.02 -12.22 7.21
CA ILE A 170 8.87 -11.77 8.61
C ILE A 170 9.86 -12.50 9.53
N ALA A 171 10.07 -13.79 9.35
CA ALA A 171 10.97 -14.58 10.17
C ALA A 171 12.44 -14.15 10.05
N THR A 172 12.84 -13.65 8.88
CA THR A 172 14.23 -13.24 8.58
C THR A 172 14.49 -11.75 8.75
N HIS A 173 13.42 -10.93 8.82
CA HIS A 173 13.49 -9.47 8.92
C HIS A 173 12.69 -8.97 10.13
N PRO A 174 13.21 -9.12 11.36
CA PRO A 174 12.45 -8.80 12.58
C PRO A 174 12.21 -7.30 12.78
N HIS A 175 12.89 -6.45 12.04
CA HIS A 175 12.75 -4.99 12.07
C HIS A 175 12.47 -4.45 10.68
N ALA A 176 11.62 -3.44 10.60
CA ALA A 176 11.32 -2.77 9.35
C ALA A 176 11.08 -1.28 9.56
N VAL A 177 11.57 -0.51 8.61
CA VAL A 177 11.33 0.93 8.48
C VAL A 177 11.04 1.24 7.02
N GLN A 178 10.25 2.25 6.77
CA GLN A 178 10.06 2.71 5.39
C GLN A 178 11.34 3.39 4.88
N PRO A 179 11.65 3.31 3.56
CA PRO A 179 12.86 3.91 3.03
C PRO A 179 13.05 5.38 3.43
N TRP A 180 11.99 6.16 3.41
CA TRP A 180 12.00 7.60 3.76
C TRP A 180 12.08 7.89 5.26
N ASP A 181 12.08 6.88 6.12
CA ASP A 181 12.31 7.00 7.55
C ASP A 181 13.77 6.71 7.93
N ASP A 182 14.56 6.22 6.98
CA ASP A 182 16.01 6.09 7.15
C ASP A 182 16.66 7.47 7.01
N LYS A 183 17.54 7.82 7.96
CA LYS A 183 18.26 9.09 7.98
C LYS A 183 19.17 9.30 6.76
N ASN A 184 19.53 8.23 6.04
CA ASN A 184 20.38 8.27 4.84
C ASN A 184 19.55 8.25 3.57
N TYR A 185 18.22 8.24 3.68
CA TYR A 185 17.35 8.20 2.51
C TYR A 185 17.61 9.38 1.58
N LYS A 186 17.72 9.07 0.30
CA LYS A 186 17.76 10.05 -0.80
C LYS A 186 16.66 9.69 -1.78
N MET A 187 15.84 10.66 -2.13
CA MET A 187 14.81 10.46 -3.15
C MET A 187 15.49 10.17 -4.50
N PRO A 188 15.05 9.15 -5.28
CA PRO A 188 15.59 8.87 -6.58
C PRO A 188 15.52 10.10 -7.50
N GLY A 189 16.63 10.43 -8.19
CA GLY A 189 16.70 11.59 -9.07
C GLY A 189 16.72 12.95 -8.38
N GLY A 190 16.91 12.97 -7.06
CA GLY A 190 17.01 14.20 -6.25
C GLY A 190 18.39 14.47 -5.69
#